data_1a5bea5aa066aa6e22eafa6abc25979a
#
_entry.id   1a5bea5aa066aa6e22eafa6abc25979a
#
_cell.length_a   1.000
_cell.length_b   1.000
_cell.length_c   1.000
_cell.angle_alpha   90.00
_cell.angle_beta   90.00
_cell.angle_gamma   90.00
#
_symmetry.space_group_name_H-M   'P 1'
#
loop_
_entity.id
_entity.type
_entity.pdbx_description
1 polymer ?
#
loop_
_entity_poly.entity_id
_entity_poly.type
_entity_poly.pdbx_seq_one_letter_code
_entity_poly.pdbx_strand_id
1 'polypeptide(L)'
;MPVSRRTLIAGSVAGAAAVGVGAVALMPGDDAIPGTLGGADFKRGHRLRDGKFPPAETVEKTRIAIVGGGVAGLSAAWALADAGVSDFRLFELEDRTGGNARSGKNAVSAYPLGAHYLPLPNAEAKGVIRLLEQLGVLTGWQDGKPIYDPYQIVADPEERLLYLGKWQEGLVPQKGLTPKDAADLKAFFAAMKAFSDRRDATGKPAFAIPMELSAREPDLLALDTISFTQWLDRQGWTSPILRGHVRYACRDDYGTEPDQVSAWAGVHYFASRRGVAANADPDAVLTWPEGNGYLVGRMAARLKANLTCGRIVHRVAPSGQGVRIDCVDATTGKGIMIEAEAAILATPHFVTARIVPDGMDTKGFDYAPWIVAAVTVDRPPAGRGFERAWDNVSWTSRSLGYVVDTHQSLDRVPQATVLSWYLPLSDMPPADARREMLSQPLNYWQTMIRDDLLQTNPDLKGAIRRIDVWRWGHAMIRPEPGFFWSGAREAAAAPQPPMFYAHSDLSGLSLFEEAHYRGTRAAEDAMTHLAIPHSSVLA
;
A
#
# COMPACT_ATOMS: atom_id res chain seq x y z
N MET A 1 1.15 -42.25 -32.41
CA MET A 1 1.00 -42.67 -31.01
C MET A 1 0.99 -41.41 -30.17
N PRO A 2 -0.02 -41.13 -29.39
CA PRO A 2 -0.06 -39.90 -28.59
C PRO A 2 0.83 -40.06 -27.36
N VAL A 3 1.74 -39.11 -27.15
CA VAL A 3 2.62 -39.02 -25.99
C VAL A 3 1.78 -38.62 -24.77
N SER A 4 1.80 -39.44 -23.72
CA SER A 4 1.01 -39.23 -22.51
C SER A 4 1.57 -38.07 -21.65
N ARG A 5 0.67 -37.32 -21.02
CA ARG A 5 0.96 -36.17 -20.11
C ARG A 5 1.85 -36.48 -18.90
N ARG A 6 2.18 -37.74 -18.65
CA ARG A 6 3.04 -38.19 -17.55
C ARG A 6 4.54 -38.05 -17.81
N THR A 7 4.96 -37.89 -19.05
CA THR A 7 6.38 -37.82 -19.42
C THR A 7 6.96 -36.40 -19.33
N LEU A 8 6.12 -35.37 -19.16
CA LEU A 8 6.52 -33.96 -19.04
C LEU A 8 6.78 -33.49 -17.60
N ILE A 9 6.42 -34.31 -16.59
CA ILE A 9 6.58 -33.94 -15.16
C ILE A 9 7.84 -34.57 -14.54
N ALA A 10 8.49 -35.51 -15.21
CA ALA A 10 9.68 -36.18 -14.68
C ALA A 10 11.04 -35.55 -15.10
N GLY A 11 11.01 -34.42 -15.83
CA GLY A 11 12.21 -33.75 -16.35
C GLY A 11 12.71 -32.52 -15.59
N SER A 12 12.09 -32.13 -14.46
CA SER A 12 12.35 -30.85 -13.81
C SER A 12 12.99 -30.93 -12.41
N VAL A 13 13.53 -32.07 -12.00
CA VAL A 13 14.19 -32.22 -10.70
C VAL A 13 15.58 -32.85 -10.90
N ALA A 14 16.45 -32.23 -11.68
CA ALA A 14 17.91 -32.43 -11.62
C ALA A 14 18.59 -31.36 -12.49
N GLY A 15 18.87 -30.20 -11.90
CA GLY A 15 19.55 -29.11 -12.63
C GLY A 15 19.75 -27.84 -11.82
N ALA A 16 19.96 -27.97 -10.52
CA ALA A 16 20.43 -26.85 -9.72
C ALA A 16 21.96 -26.93 -9.60
N ALA A 17 22.68 -26.30 -10.53
CA ALA A 17 24.03 -25.74 -10.32
C ALA A 17 24.65 -25.42 -11.69
N ALA A 18 24.36 -24.22 -12.22
CA ALA A 18 25.26 -23.40 -13.02
C ALA A 18 24.49 -22.11 -13.40
N VAL A 19 24.59 -21.08 -12.58
CA VAL A 19 24.21 -19.73 -12.98
C VAL A 19 25.31 -19.23 -13.92
N GLY A 20 25.17 -19.59 -15.18
CA GLY A 20 25.85 -18.90 -16.25
C GLY A 20 25.14 -17.56 -16.47
N VAL A 21 25.86 -16.46 -16.32
CA VAL A 21 25.46 -15.14 -16.81
C VAL A 21 25.30 -15.27 -18.33
N GLY A 22 24.14 -15.71 -18.80
CA GLY A 22 23.74 -15.64 -20.18
C GLY A 22 23.40 -14.18 -20.47
N ALA A 23 24.29 -13.45 -21.14
CA ALA A 23 23.92 -12.22 -21.81
C ALA A 23 22.74 -12.53 -22.73
N VAL A 24 21.54 -12.01 -22.41
CA VAL A 24 20.40 -12.01 -23.32
C VAL A 24 20.85 -11.18 -24.52
N ALA A 25 21.18 -11.86 -25.61
CA ALA A 25 21.44 -11.21 -26.89
C ALA A 25 20.14 -10.49 -27.29
N LEU A 26 20.16 -9.17 -27.28
CA LEU A 26 19.11 -8.33 -27.84
C LEU A 26 18.95 -8.73 -29.33
N MET A 27 17.77 -9.21 -29.70
CA MET A 27 17.45 -9.41 -31.11
C MET A 27 17.54 -8.05 -31.83
N PRO A 28 18.18 -7.97 -32.98
CA PRO A 28 18.22 -6.73 -33.77
C PRO A 28 16.80 -6.41 -34.27
N GLY A 29 16.19 -5.32 -33.76
CA GLY A 29 14.90 -4.86 -34.28
C GLY A 29 13.93 -4.25 -33.25
N ASP A 30 14.16 -4.38 -31.96
CA ASP A 30 13.33 -3.66 -30.96
C ASP A 30 14.01 -2.31 -30.65
N ASP A 31 13.42 -1.21 -31.11
CA ASP A 31 13.77 0.12 -30.64
C ASP A 31 13.63 0.15 -29.12
N ALA A 32 14.68 0.56 -28.42
CA ALA A 32 14.72 0.59 -26.96
C ALA A 32 13.54 1.44 -26.44
N ILE A 33 12.64 0.85 -25.65
CA ILE A 33 11.49 1.56 -25.09
C ILE A 33 12.03 2.65 -24.12
N PRO A 34 11.70 3.94 -24.34
CA PRO A 34 12.08 5.00 -23.43
C PRO A 34 11.54 4.77 -22.01
N GLY A 35 12.24 5.23 -20.99
CA GLY A 35 11.76 5.14 -19.61
C GLY A 35 12.83 5.46 -18.57
N THR A 36 12.44 5.36 -17.32
CA THR A 36 13.30 5.59 -16.15
C THR A 36 13.18 4.45 -15.15
N LEU A 37 14.24 4.21 -14.38
CA LEU A 37 14.25 3.30 -13.25
C LEU A 37 14.36 4.11 -11.97
N GLY A 38 13.20 4.33 -11.32
CA GLY A 38 13.07 5.06 -10.07
C GLY A 38 12.92 4.16 -8.85
N GLY A 39 12.60 4.77 -7.72
CA GLY A 39 12.33 4.09 -6.45
C GLY A 39 12.43 5.06 -5.28
N ALA A 40 12.19 4.56 -4.07
CA ALA A 40 12.55 5.28 -2.86
C ALA A 40 14.06 5.56 -2.84
N ASP A 41 14.46 6.67 -2.25
CA ASP A 41 15.90 7.03 -2.19
C ASP A 41 16.64 6.12 -1.19
N PHE A 42 16.89 4.90 -1.63
CA PHE A 42 17.63 3.93 -0.83
C PHE A 42 19.07 4.36 -0.53
N LYS A 43 19.66 5.26 -1.32
CA LYS A 43 21.01 5.77 -1.05
C LYS A 43 21.00 6.63 0.22
N ARG A 44 20.00 7.53 0.36
CA ARG A 44 19.80 8.30 1.60
C ARG A 44 19.41 7.36 2.76
N GLY A 45 18.47 6.45 2.54
CA GLY A 45 17.98 5.52 3.56
C GLY A 45 19.08 4.57 4.08
N HIS A 46 19.93 4.04 3.20
CA HIS A 46 21.01 3.14 3.61
C HIS A 46 22.13 3.84 4.40
N ARG A 47 22.24 5.18 4.34
CA ARG A 47 23.14 5.92 5.25
C ARG A 47 22.84 5.63 6.72
N LEU A 48 21.58 5.39 7.07
CA LEU A 48 21.18 5.03 8.44
C LEU A 48 21.78 3.70 8.91
N ARG A 49 22.11 2.81 7.98
CA ARG A 49 22.78 1.53 8.25
C ARG A 49 24.29 1.69 8.40
N ASP A 50 24.87 2.54 7.54
CA ASP A 50 26.33 2.65 7.41
C ASP A 50 26.95 3.65 8.41
N GLY A 51 26.14 4.43 9.11
CA GLY A 51 26.38 5.00 10.45
C GLY A 51 27.38 6.13 10.61
N LYS A 52 27.80 6.86 9.55
CA LYS A 52 28.69 8.04 9.70
C LYS A 52 27.96 9.33 9.38
N PHE A 53 27.65 10.09 10.43
CA PHE A 53 27.03 11.41 10.30
C PHE A 53 27.90 12.49 10.92
N PRO A 54 27.96 13.70 10.31
CA PRO A 54 28.72 14.81 10.87
C PRO A 54 28.07 15.32 12.17
N PRO A 55 28.84 15.92 13.06
CA PRO A 55 28.29 16.59 14.23
C PRO A 55 27.38 17.76 13.79
N ALA A 56 26.43 18.12 14.66
CA ALA A 56 25.56 19.26 14.42
C ALA A 56 26.36 20.57 14.39
N GLU A 57 26.17 21.36 13.32
CA GLU A 57 26.71 22.70 13.17
C GLU A 57 25.70 23.76 13.61
N THR A 58 24.40 23.44 13.61
CA THR A 58 23.31 24.35 13.95
C THR A 58 22.28 23.66 14.84
N VAL A 59 21.55 24.48 15.62
CA VAL A 59 20.45 24.03 16.46
C VAL A 59 19.17 24.71 15.98
N GLU A 60 18.14 23.90 15.71
CA GLU A 60 16.78 24.34 15.41
C GLU A 60 15.86 23.96 16.57
N LYS A 61 14.75 24.70 16.76
CA LYS A 61 13.77 24.41 17.82
C LYS A 61 12.37 24.32 17.24
N THR A 62 11.54 23.46 17.80
CA THR A 62 10.12 23.38 17.50
C THR A 62 9.41 22.72 18.71
N ARG A 63 8.14 23.02 18.91
CA ARG A 63 7.41 22.41 20.00
C ARG A 63 7.17 20.92 19.76
N ILE A 64 6.72 20.54 18.56
CA ILE A 64 6.50 19.14 18.18
C ILE A 64 7.26 18.86 16.86
N ALA A 65 8.11 17.84 16.87
CA ALA A 65 8.80 17.36 15.70
C ALA A 65 8.12 16.10 15.16
N ILE A 66 7.88 16.03 13.84
CA ILE A 66 7.36 14.84 13.16
C ILE A 66 8.45 14.31 12.24
N VAL A 67 8.79 13.03 12.35
CA VAL A 67 9.83 12.37 11.56
C VAL A 67 9.18 11.40 10.59
N GLY A 68 9.26 11.70 9.29
CA GLY A 68 8.63 10.94 8.19
C GLY A 68 7.42 11.66 7.61
N GLY A 69 7.44 11.89 6.29
CA GLY A 69 6.43 12.62 5.53
C GLY A 69 5.49 11.73 4.69
N GLY A 70 5.29 10.47 5.08
CA GLY A 70 4.26 9.60 4.54
C GLY A 70 2.86 9.98 5.03
N VAL A 71 1.85 9.16 4.70
CA VAL A 71 0.45 9.40 5.12
C VAL A 71 0.35 9.59 6.64
N ALA A 72 1.01 8.76 7.45
CA ALA A 72 0.94 8.87 8.91
C ALA A 72 1.50 10.20 9.43
N GLY A 73 2.68 10.63 8.94
CA GLY A 73 3.26 11.91 9.35
C GLY A 73 2.44 13.12 8.89
N LEU A 74 1.93 13.10 7.66
CA LEU A 74 1.03 14.14 7.16
C LEU A 74 -0.29 14.17 7.95
N SER A 75 -0.81 13.02 8.37
CA SER A 75 -2.03 12.95 9.20
C SER A 75 -1.79 13.48 10.62
N ALA A 76 -0.63 13.19 11.21
CA ALA A 76 -0.23 13.79 12.48
C ALA A 76 -0.12 15.32 12.36
N ALA A 77 0.55 15.81 11.33
CA ALA A 77 0.66 17.27 11.06
C ALA A 77 -0.70 17.90 10.81
N TRP A 78 -1.61 17.20 10.10
CA TRP A 78 -2.97 17.67 9.86
C TRP A 78 -3.76 17.79 11.15
N ALA A 79 -3.72 16.77 12.03
CA ALA A 79 -4.41 16.79 13.30
C ALA A 79 -3.92 17.91 14.23
N LEU A 80 -2.59 18.15 14.27
CA LEU A 80 -2.01 19.28 15.01
C LEU A 80 -2.51 20.63 14.46
N ALA A 81 -2.47 20.82 13.14
CA ALA A 81 -2.94 22.05 12.50
C ALA A 81 -4.45 22.26 12.70
N ASP A 82 -5.25 21.19 12.67
CA ASP A 82 -6.71 21.23 12.88
C ASP A 82 -7.08 21.57 14.34
N ALA A 83 -6.20 21.20 15.30
CA ALA A 83 -6.30 21.59 16.69
C ALA A 83 -5.74 23.01 16.97
N GLY A 84 -5.30 23.75 15.95
CA GLY A 84 -4.75 25.11 16.10
C GLY A 84 -3.30 25.16 16.56
N VAL A 85 -2.59 24.05 16.62
CA VAL A 85 -1.15 24.03 16.91
C VAL A 85 -0.40 24.51 15.67
N SER A 86 0.42 25.54 15.80
CA SER A 86 1.23 26.11 14.70
C SER A 86 2.72 25.81 14.82
N ASP A 87 3.22 25.61 16.05
CA ASP A 87 4.64 25.31 16.28
C ASP A 87 4.90 23.80 16.23
N PHE A 88 4.92 23.28 15.04
CA PHE A 88 5.41 21.94 14.74
C PHE A 88 6.15 21.94 13.41
N ARG A 89 7.05 20.96 13.23
CA ARG A 89 7.79 20.77 11.98
C ARG A 89 7.83 19.29 11.63
N LEU A 90 7.60 19.00 10.34
CA LEU A 90 7.71 17.67 9.76
C LEU A 90 8.99 17.58 8.90
N PHE A 91 9.78 16.55 9.18
CA PHE A 91 11.06 16.27 8.52
C PHE A 91 10.93 15.02 7.64
N GLU A 92 11.18 15.18 6.35
CA GLU A 92 11.14 14.10 5.35
C GLU A 92 12.54 13.85 4.79
N LEU A 93 12.92 12.58 4.67
CA LEU A 93 14.23 12.16 4.13
C LEU A 93 14.37 12.49 2.65
N GLU A 94 13.29 12.32 1.88
CA GLU A 94 13.29 12.55 0.44
C GLU A 94 13.00 14.01 0.08
N ASP A 95 13.04 14.35 -1.22
CA ASP A 95 12.83 15.72 -1.69
C ASP A 95 11.34 16.11 -1.70
N ARG A 96 10.44 15.17 -1.43
CA ARG A 96 8.99 15.40 -1.36
C ARG A 96 8.32 14.39 -0.41
N THR A 97 7.22 14.82 0.18
CA THR A 97 6.36 13.99 1.05
C THR A 97 5.51 13.01 0.25
N GLY A 98 4.79 12.12 0.95
CA GLY A 98 3.79 11.20 0.42
C GLY A 98 4.09 9.71 0.66
N GLY A 99 5.35 9.32 0.90
CA GLY A 99 5.69 7.91 1.12
C GLY A 99 5.21 7.01 -0.04
N ASN A 100 4.55 5.90 0.27
CA ASN A 100 4.00 4.96 -0.71
C ASN A 100 2.75 5.50 -1.44
N ALA A 101 2.16 6.59 -0.99
CA ALA A 101 1.05 7.29 -1.64
C ALA A 101 1.51 8.38 -2.63
N ARG A 102 2.79 8.40 -3.02
CA ARG A 102 3.29 9.36 -4.01
C ARG A 102 2.78 9.06 -5.41
N SER A 103 2.72 10.10 -6.23
CA SER A 103 2.39 10.04 -7.65
C SER A 103 3.52 10.54 -8.54
N GLY A 104 3.50 10.12 -9.79
CA GLY A 104 4.26 10.68 -10.89
C GLY A 104 3.33 11.46 -11.84
N LYS A 105 3.93 12.07 -12.86
CA LYS A 105 3.22 12.79 -13.92
C LYS A 105 4.05 12.79 -15.20
N ASN A 106 3.39 12.63 -16.34
CA ASN A 106 3.99 12.85 -17.66
C ASN A 106 3.06 13.74 -18.51
N ALA A 107 3.33 13.83 -19.81
CA ALA A 107 2.54 14.68 -20.71
C ALA A 107 1.10 14.14 -20.96
N VAL A 108 0.83 12.87 -20.68
CA VAL A 108 -0.47 12.23 -20.92
C VAL A 108 -1.34 12.28 -19.68
N SER A 109 -0.81 11.87 -18.52
CA SER A 109 -1.55 11.83 -17.26
C SER A 109 -0.63 11.91 -16.04
N ALA A 110 -1.20 12.21 -14.89
CA ALA A 110 -0.65 11.78 -13.61
C ALA A 110 -0.85 10.26 -13.45
N TYR A 111 -0.10 9.64 -12.55
CA TYR A 111 -0.19 8.20 -12.26
C TYR A 111 0.30 7.90 -10.84
N PRO A 112 -0.24 6.88 -10.17
CA PRO A 112 0.25 6.47 -8.85
C PRO A 112 1.63 5.79 -8.97
N LEU A 113 2.45 5.96 -7.94
CA LEU A 113 3.70 5.21 -7.77
C LEU A 113 3.55 4.07 -6.74
N GLY A 114 2.37 3.87 -6.21
CA GLY A 114 2.01 2.86 -5.22
C GLY A 114 0.50 2.82 -5.02
N ALA A 115 0.01 3.24 -3.85
CA ALA A 115 -1.41 3.22 -3.52
C ALA A 115 -2.26 4.06 -4.50
N HIS A 116 -3.29 3.45 -5.08
CA HIS A 116 -4.03 4.02 -6.21
C HIS A 116 -5.52 4.23 -5.97
N TYR A 117 -6.07 3.79 -4.84
CA TYR A 117 -7.46 4.00 -4.46
C TYR A 117 -7.67 4.07 -2.96
N LEU A 118 -8.84 4.50 -2.55
CA LEU A 118 -9.33 4.44 -1.18
C LEU A 118 -10.72 3.80 -1.21
N PRO A 119 -10.97 2.68 -0.52
CA PRO A 119 -12.32 2.14 -0.37
C PRO A 119 -13.24 3.19 0.24
N LEU A 120 -14.55 3.09 0.02
CA LEU A 120 -15.52 3.91 0.76
C LEU A 120 -15.28 3.72 2.26
N PRO A 121 -14.97 4.78 3.03
CA PRO A 121 -14.63 4.65 4.43
C PRO A 121 -15.75 4.05 5.27
N ASN A 122 -15.41 3.13 6.15
CA ASN A 122 -16.33 2.63 7.15
C ASN A 122 -16.81 3.75 8.09
N ALA A 123 -18.00 3.62 8.66
CA ALA A 123 -18.55 4.61 9.59
C ALA A 123 -17.68 4.86 10.83
N GLU A 124 -16.90 3.87 11.25
CA GLU A 124 -15.94 3.98 12.35
C GLU A 124 -14.63 4.69 11.96
N ALA A 125 -14.33 4.87 10.68
CA ALA A 125 -13.15 5.60 10.19
C ALA A 125 -13.36 7.12 10.25
N LYS A 126 -13.82 7.63 11.38
CA LYS A 126 -14.25 9.03 11.57
C LYS A 126 -13.19 10.06 11.15
N GLY A 127 -11.91 9.80 11.45
CA GLY A 127 -10.82 10.68 11.06
C GLY A 127 -10.66 10.80 9.55
N VAL A 128 -10.78 9.69 8.81
CA VAL A 128 -10.71 9.70 7.33
C VAL A 128 -11.93 10.39 6.74
N ILE A 129 -13.14 10.11 7.25
CA ILE A 129 -14.38 10.78 6.81
C ILE A 129 -14.24 12.30 6.96
N ARG A 130 -13.75 12.78 8.13
CA ARG A 130 -13.50 14.20 8.37
C ARG A 130 -12.44 14.77 7.42
N LEU A 131 -11.36 14.04 7.16
CA LEU A 131 -10.34 14.48 6.19
C LEU A 131 -10.94 14.65 4.80
N LEU A 132 -11.72 13.68 4.33
CA LEU A 132 -12.37 13.74 3.01
C LEU A 132 -13.37 14.90 2.89
N GLU A 133 -14.10 15.20 3.96
CA GLU A 133 -14.98 16.38 4.02
C GLU A 133 -14.17 17.67 3.93
N GLN A 134 -13.10 17.80 4.70
CA GLN A 134 -12.20 18.97 4.68
C GLN A 134 -11.48 19.16 3.34
N LEU A 135 -11.23 18.08 2.61
CA LEU A 135 -10.63 18.11 1.27
C LEU A 135 -11.66 18.32 0.14
N GLY A 136 -12.97 18.33 0.45
CA GLY A 136 -14.05 18.47 -0.52
C GLY A 136 -14.27 17.22 -1.37
N VAL A 137 -13.80 16.06 -0.93
CA VAL A 137 -14.09 14.76 -1.54
C VAL A 137 -15.47 14.26 -1.10
N LEU A 138 -15.76 14.37 0.20
CA LEU A 138 -17.10 14.22 0.75
C LEU A 138 -17.80 15.57 0.67
N THR A 139 -18.94 15.63 -0.04
CA THR A 139 -19.64 16.88 -0.38
C THR A 139 -20.93 17.09 0.38
N GLY A 140 -21.45 16.06 1.04
CA GLY A 140 -22.70 16.15 1.81
C GLY A 140 -23.13 14.82 2.41
N TRP A 141 -24.35 14.81 2.94
CA TRP A 141 -24.97 13.65 3.58
C TRP A 141 -26.44 13.52 3.15
N GLN A 142 -26.88 12.29 2.94
CA GLN A 142 -28.27 11.94 2.67
C GLN A 142 -28.66 10.69 3.47
N ASP A 143 -29.71 10.77 4.27
CA ASP A 143 -30.20 9.67 5.11
C ASP A 143 -29.11 8.99 5.96
N GLY A 144 -28.18 9.81 6.50
CA GLY A 144 -27.05 9.33 7.30
C GLY A 144 -25.93 8.67 6.50
N LYS A 145 -25.98 8.67 5.17
CA LYS A 145 -24.92 8.17 4.28
C LYS A 145 -24.17 9.34 3.65
N PRO A 146 -22.82 9.25 3.52
CA PRO A 146 -22.02 10.27 2.85
C PRO A 146 -22.37 10.35 1.35
N ILE A 147 -22.26 11.55 0.80
CA ILE A 147 -22.28 11.84 -0.64
C ILE A 147 -20.87 12.27 -1.03
N TYR A 148 -20.25 11.55 -1.92
CA TYR A 148 -18.94 11.89 -2.47
C TYR A 148 -19.08 12.64 -3.79
N ASP A 149 -18.08 13.44 -4.15
CA ASP A 149 -17.99 14.05 -5.47
C ASP A 149 -17.99 12.94 -6.54
N PRO A 150 -18.97 12.92 -7.46
CA PRO A 150 -19.12 11.85 -8.44
C PRO A 150 -17.91 11.71 -9.38
N TYR A 151 -17.09 12.75 -9.54
CA TYR A 151 -15.85 12.68 -10.33
C TYR A 151 -14.70 12.02 -9.59
N GLN A 152 -14.87 11.68 -8.33
CA GLN A 152 -13.87 11.03 -7.47
C GLN A 152 -14.27 9.60 -7.06
N ILE A 153 -15.49 9.19 -7.42
CA ILE A 153 -15.93 7.79 -7.36
C ILE A 153 -15.46 7.11 -8.66
N VAL A 154 -14.97 5.88 -8.57
CA VAL A 154 -14.60 5.11 -9.76
C VAL A 154 -15.78 5.04 -10.74
N ALA A 155 -15.51 5.32 -12.01
CA ALA A 155 -16.54 5.21 -13.05
C ALA A 155 -16.66 3.75 -13.52
N ASP A 156 -17.88 3.34 -13.88
CA ASP A 156 -18.09 2.04 -14.51
C ASP A 156 -17.43 1.94 -15.90
N PRO A 157 -16.94 0.75 -16.26
CA PRO A 157 -16.79 -0.47 -15.45
C PRO A 157 -15.59 -0.38 -14.51
N GLU A 158 -15.75 -0.84 -13.27
CA GLU A 158 -14.72 -0.80 -12.25
C GLU A 158 -13.65 -1.85 -12.49
N GLU A 159 -14.05 -3.12 -12.62
CA GLU A 159 -13.13 -4.27 -12.66
C GLU A 159 -13.43 -5.24 -13.79
N ARG A 160 -12.37 -5.83 -14.36
CA ARG A 160 -12.51 -6.96 -15.28
C ARG A 160 -11.39 -7.97 -15.16
N LEU A 161 -11.72 -9.23 -15.44
CA LEU A 161 -10.82 -10.36 -15.38
C LEU A 161 -10.63 -11.00 -16.76
N LEU A 162 -9.39 -11.18 -17.21
CA LEU A 162 -9.07 -12.02 -18.35
C LEU A 162 -9.02 -13.48 -17.89
N TYR A 163 -10.05 -14.25 -18.23
CA TYR A 163 -10.18 -15.66 -17.91
C TYR A 163 -10.57 -16.47 -19.14
N LEU A 164 -9.91 -17.61 -19.37
CA LEU A 164 -10.12 -18.48 -20.55
C LEU A 164 -10.08 -17.71 -21.89
N GLY A 165 -9.18 -16.72 -21.99
CA GLY A 165 -8.94 -15.94 -23.21
C GLY A 165 -10.00 -14.87 -23.51
N LYS A 166 -10.89 -14.55 -22.56
CA LYS A 166 -11.91 -13.51 -22.70
C LYS A 166 -11.99 -12.66 -21.43
N TRP A 167 -12.17 -11.37 -21.63
CA TRP A 167 -12.51 -10.46 -20.53
C TRP A 167 -13.93 -10.72 -20.05
N GLN A 168 -14.12 -10.71 -18.76
CA GLN A 168 -15.40 -10.78 -18.05
C GLN A 168 -15.44 -9.71 -16.97
N GLU A 169 -16.61 -9.32 -16.54
CA GLU A 169 -16.84 -8.39 -15.43
C GLU A 169 -16.42 -9.00 -14.10
N GLY A 170 -15.86 -8.16 -13.21
CA GLY A 170 -15.42 -8.53 -11.86
C GLY A 170 -14.17 -9.41 -11.85
N LEU A 171 -13.67 -9.72 -10.65
CA LEU A 171 -12.40 -10.44 -10.46
C LEU A 171 -12.56 -11.94 -10.12
N VAL A 172 -13.79 -12.44 -10.00
CA VAL A 172 -14.07 -13.87 -9.75
C VAL A 172 -14.47 -14.55 -11.05
N PRO A 173 -13.82 -15.66 -11.47
CA PRO A 173 -14.22 -16.40 -12.64
C PRO A 173 -15.71 -16.81 -12.59
N GLN A 174 -16.44 -16.50 -13.67
CA GLN A 174 -17.89 -16.79 -13.77
C GLN A 174 -18.21 -17.97 -14.68
N LYS A 175 -17.23 -18.40 -15.52
CA LYS A 175 -17.42 -19.47 -16.51
C LYS A 175 -16.45 -20.62 -16.26
N GLY A 176 -16.84 -21.81 -16.71
CA GLY A 176 -15.99 -23.00 -16.58
C GLY A 176 -15.88 -23.54 -15.14
N LEU A 177 -16.76 -23.11 -14.24
CA LEU A 177 -16.79 -23.57 -12.86
C LEU A 177 -17.33 -24.99 -12.78
N THR A 178 -16.68 -25.83 -12.00
CA THR A 178 -17.24 -27.13 -11.57
C THR A 178 -18.30 -26.91 -10.48
N PRO A 179 -19.16 -27.88 -10.19
CA PRO A 179 -20.07 -27.81 -9.04
C PRO A 179 -19.35 -27.58 -7.71
N LYS A 180 -18.13 -28.10 -7.55
CA LYS A 180 -17.28 -27.89 -6.37
C LYS A 180 -16.80 -26.44 -6.29
N ASP A 181 -16.37 -25.85 -7.41
CA ASP A 181 -15.92 -24.45 -7.45
C ASP A 181 -17.06 -23.52 -7.03
N ALA A 182 -18.25 -23.71 -7.61
CA ALA A 182 -19.42 -22.91 -7.28
C ALA A 182 -19.85 -23.06 -5.80
N ALA A 183 -19.78 -24.29 -5.26
CA ALA A 183 -20.11 -24.55 -3.87
C ALA A 183 -19.10 -23.89 -2.90
N ASP A 184 -17.80 -24.01 -3.15
CA ASP A 184 -16.75 -23.43 -2.33
C ASP A 184 -16.79 -21.90 -2.36
N LEU A 185 -16.95 -21.27 -3.53
CA LEU A 185 -17.11 -19.83 -3.67
C LEU A 185 -18.32 -19.34 -2.89
N LYS A 186 -19.48 -19.99 -3.05
CA LYS A 186 -20.71 -19.63 -2.32
C LYS A 186 -20.52 -19.72 -0.80
N ALA A 187 -19.92 -20.81 -0.32
CA ALA A 187 -19.68 -21.02 1.10
C ALA A 187 -18.68 -19.99 1.66
N PHE A 188 -17.62 -19.71 0.92
CA PHE A 188 -16.62 -18.73 1.28
C PHE A 188 -17.22 -17.32 1.42
N PHE A 189 -17.92 -16.82 0.40
CA PHE A 189 -18.52 -15.48 0.46
C PHE A 189 -19.60 -15.37 1.53
N ALA A 190 -20.36 -16.46 1.77
CA ALA A 190 -21.31 -16.50 2.88
C ALA A 190 -20.61 -16.39 4.26
N ALA A 191 -19.46 -17.05 4.43
CA ALA A 191 -18.66 -16.93 5.64
C ALA A 191 -18.07 -15.51 5.80
N MET A 192 -17.53 -14.92 4.71
CA MET A 192 -17.03 -13.54 4.74
C MET A 192 -18.12 -12.53 5.10
N LYS A 193 -19.32 -12.71 4.55
CA LYS A 193 -20.49 -11.88 4.91
C LYS A 193 -20.87 -12.05 6.38
N ALA A 194 -20.86 -13.27 6.91
CA ALA A 194 -21.14 -13.53 8.33
C ALA A 194 -20.11 -12.82 9.25
N PHE A 195 -18.83 -12.85 8.89
CA PHE A 195 -17.79 -12.09 9.61
C PHE A 195 -17.98 -10.58 9.49
N SER A 196 -18.36 -10.09 8.31
CA SER A 196 -18.62 -8.65 8.09
C SER A 196 -19.78 -8.13 8.92
N ASP A 197 -20.84 -8.95 9.09
CA ASP A 197 -22.03 -8.59 9.87
C ASP A 197 -21.86 -8.77 11.37
N ARG A 198 -20.88 -9.60 11.78
CA ARG A 198 -20.67 -9.94 13.20
C ARG A 198 -20.24 -8.73 14.01
N ARG A 199 -20.84 -8.62 15.21
CA ARG A 199 -20.49 -7.63 16.23
C ARG A 199 -20.28 -8.35 17.55
N ASP A 200 -19.38 -7.84 18.38
CA ASP A 200 -19.24 -8.30 19.77
C ASP A 200 -20.39 -7.77 20.67
N ALA A 201 -20.40 -8.19 21.93
CA ALA A 201 -21.40 -7.77 22.91
C ALA A 201 -21.44 -6.25 23.15
N THR A 202 -20.40 -5.51 22.78
CA THR A 202 -20.31 -4.05 22.90
C THR A 202 -20.72 -3.33 21.60
N GLY A 203 -21.03 -4.08 20.54
CA GLY A 203 -21.37 -3.56 19.22
C GLY A 203 -20.18 -3.32 18.29
N LYS A 204 -18.94 -3.65 18.69
CA LYS A 204 -17.77 -3.52 17.84
C LYS A 204 -17.81 -4.54 16.69
N PRO A 205 -17.48 -4.15 15.45
CA PRO A 205 -17.41 -5.09 14.34
C PRO A 205 -16.28 -6.11 14.55
N ALA A 206 -16.49 -7.34 14.09
CA ALA A 206 -15.48 -8.39 14.14
C ALA A 206 -14.18 -7.94 13.42
N PHE A 207 -14.32 -7.28 12.28
CA PHE A 207 -13.23 -6.72 11.49
C PHE A 207 -13.55 -5.26 11.13
N ALA A 208 -12.67 -4.36 11.50
CA ALA A 208 -12.80 -2.92 11.28
C ALA A 208 -11.62 -2.35 10.48
N ILE A 209 -11.85 -1.23 9.82
CA ILE A 209 -10.82 -0.30 9.37
C ILE A 209 -11.16 1.05 10.01
N PRO A 210 -10.33 1.54 10.93
CA PRO A 210 -9.03 1.02 11.41
C PRO A 210 -9.15 -0.28 12.22
N MET A 211 -8.14 -1.18 12.07
CA MET A 211 -8.13 -2.51 12.68
C MET A 211 -8.18 -2.48 14.23
N GLU A 212 -7.68 -1.43 14.84
CA GLU A 212 -7.68 -1.26 16.30
C GLU A 212 -9.11 -1.24 16.89
N LEU A 213 -10.10 -0.91 16.06
CA LEU A 213 -11.51 -0.87 16.42
C LEU A 213 -12.21 -2.23 16.22
N SER A 214 -11.49 -3.26 15.77
CA SER A 214 -12.02 -4.63 15.65
C SER A 214 -12.29 -5.26 17.01
N ALA A 215 -13.27 -6.16 17.06
CA ALA A 215 -13.54 -6.99 18.23
C ALA A 215 -12.36 -7.93 18.51
N ARG A 216 -12.17 -8.27 19.80
CA ARG A 216 -11.07 -9.13 20.26
C ARG A 216 -11.60 -10.42 20.93
N GLU A 217 -12.60 -11.02 20.35
CA GLU A 217 -13.14 -12.28 20.85
C GLU A 217 -12.15 -13.43 20.59
N PRO A 218 -12.04 -14.43 21.49
CA PRO A 218 -11.00 -15.47 21.43
C PRO A 218 -10.93 -16.23 20.10
N ASP A 219 -12.06 -16.51 19.48
CA ASP A 219 -12.12 -17.21 18.20
C ASP A 219 -11.66 -16.34 17.02
N LEU A 220 -11.87 -15.02 17.08
CA LEU A 220 -11.33 -14.07 16.11
C LEU A 220 -9.80 -13.95 16.26
N LEU A 221 -9.31 -13.85 17.50
CA LEU A 221 -7.86 -13.79 17.77
C LEU A 221 -7.16 -15.09 17.35
N ALA A 222 -7.82 -16.25 17.49
CA ALA A 222 -7.28 -17.54 17.08
C ALA A 222 -7.02 -17.65 15.57
N LEU A 223 -7.69 -16.85 14.73
CA LEU A 223 -7.42 -16.79 13.29
C LEU A 223 -5.99 -16.32 12.99
N ASP A 224 -5.39 -15.50 13.86
CA ASP A 224 -4.02 -15.04 13.68
C ASP A 224 -2.96 -16.13 13.90
N THR A 225 -3.32 -17.26 14.51
CA THR A 225 -2.36 -18.33 14.83
C THR A 225 -2.05 -19.26 13.64
N ILE A 226 -2.76 -19.13 12.54
CA ILE A 226 -2.64 -19.98 11.35
C ILE A 226 -2.61 -19.14 10.08
N SER A 227 -2.10 -19.72 8.99
CA SER A 227 -2.16 -19.05 7.69
C SER A 227 -3.57 -19.12 7.06
N PHE A 228 -3.84 -18.24 6.12
CA PHE A 228 -5.11 -18.21 5.41
C PHE A 228 -5.33 -19.50 4.60
N THR A 229 -4.25 -20.04 4.00
CA THR A 229 -4.32 -21.37 3.37
C THR A 229 -4.75 -22.46 4.35
N GLN A 230 -4.15 -22.51 5.55
CA GLN A 230 -4.52 -23.49 6.59
C GLN A 230 -5.96 -23.32 7.06
N TRP A 231 -6.44 -22.09 7.13
CA TRP A 231 -7.84 -21.83 7.47
C TRP A 231 -8.79 -22.34 6.38
N LEU A 232 -8.50 -22.12 5.09
CA LEU A 232 -9.27 -22.66 3.96
C LEU A 232 -9.28 -24.21 3.97
N ASP A 233 -8.14 -24.82 4.30
CA ASP A 233 -8.02 -26.27 4.42
C ASP A 233 -8.94 -26.84 5.52
N ARG A 234 -9.00 -26.17 6.67
CA ARG A 234 -9.90 -26.54 7.78
C ARG A 234 -11.38 -26.43 7.41
N GLN A 235 -11.74 -25.53 6.48
CA GLN A 235 -13.11 -25.42 5.97
C GLN A 235 -13.42 -26.48 4.89
N GLY A 236 -12.43 -27.22 4.40
CA GLY A 236 -12.58 -28.17 3.30
C GLY A 236 -12.74 -27.49 1.93
N TRP A 237 -12.36 -26.22 1.80
CA TRP A 237 -12.45 -25.44 0.56
C TRP A 237 -11.20 -25.62 -0.28
N THR A 238 -11.30 -26.50 -1.27
CA THR A 238 -10.16 -26.93 -2.09
C THR A 238 -10.24 -26.48 -3.54
N SER A 239 -11.29 -25.73 -3.92
CA SER A 239 -11.46 -25.19 -5.28
C SER A 239 -10.24 -24.40 -5.73
N PRO A 240 -9.61 -24.73 -6.89
CA PRO A 240 -8.52 -23.94 -7.45
C PRO A 240 -8.95 -22.50 -7.80
N ILE A 241 -10.23 -22.32 -8.14
CA ILE A 241 -10.79 -20.99 -8.46
C ILE A 241 -10.85 -20.14 -7.20
N LEU A 242 -11.42 -20.64 -6.11
CA LEU A 242 -11.42 -19.91 -4.84
C LEU A 242 -10.00 -19.60 -4.37
N ARG A 243 -9.09 -20.59 -4.41
CA ARG A 243 -7.70 -20.37 -3.98
C ARG A 243 -6.94 -19.39 -4.85
N GLY A 244 -7.23 -19.35 -6.15
CA GLY A 244 -6.68 -18.35 -7.06
C GLY A 244 -7.18 -16.94 -6.71
N HIS A 245 -8.47 -16.78 -6.42
CA HIS A 245 -9.04 -15.49 -6.00
C HIS A 245 -8.47 -15.02 -4.65
N VAL A 246 -8.39 -15.92 -3.68
CA VAL A 246 -7.73 -15.63 -2.38
C VAL A 246 -6.26 -15.27 -2.53
N ARG A 247 -5.56 -15.96 -3.45
CA ARG A 247 -4.16 -15.63 -3.77
C ARG A 247 -4.03 -14.22 -4.35
N TYR A 248 -4.91 -13.84 -5.26
CA TYR A 248 -4.97 -12.47 -5.78
C TYR A 248 -5.13 -11.47 -4.64
N ALA A 249 -6.14 -11.63 -3.78
CA ALA A 249 -6.44 -10.75 -2.65
C ALA A 249 -5.27 -10.59 -1.67
N CYS A 250 -4.60 -11.70 -1.30
CA CYS A 250 -3.45 -11.64 -0.40
C CYS A 250 -2.23 -10.94 -1.03
N ARG A 251 -2.03 -11.12 -2.34
CA ARG A 251 -0.96 -10.46 -3.07
C ARG A 251 -1.23 -8.98 -3.27
N ASP A 252 -2.49 -8.61 -3.45
CA ASP A 252 -2.93 -7.22 -3.61
C ASP A 252 -2.75 -6.42 -2.32
N ASP A 253 -3.37 -6.84 -1.22
CA ASP A 253 -3.35 -6.08 0.05
C ASP A 253 -2.06 -6.26 0.87
N TYR A 254 -1.30 -7.36 0.67
CA TYR A 254 -0.16 -7.70 1.54
C TYR A 254 1.14 -7.99 0.79
N GLY A 255 1.10 -8.08 -0.53
CA GLY A 255 2.27 -8.48 -1.33
C GLY A 255 2.80 -9.87 -0.96
N THR A 256 1.95 -10.76 -0.43
CA THR A 256 2.35 -12.00 0.23
C THR A 256 1.45 -13.16 -0.19
N GLU A 257 2.00 -14.36 -0.30
CA GLU A 257 1.21 -15.55 -0.65
C GLU A 257 0.32 -16.02 0.52
N PRO A 258 -0.87 -16.62 0.27
CA PRO A 258 -1.85 -16.94 1.33
C PRO A 258 -1.36 -17.94 2.38
N ASP A 259 -0.35 -18.74 2.09
CA ASP A 259 0.28 -19.65 3.04
C ASP A 259 1.18 -18.96 4.07
N GLN A 260 1.49 -17.69 3.82
CA GLN A 260 2.30 -16.82 4.68
C GLN A 260 1.49 -15.65 5.26
N VAL A 261 0.24 -15.47 4.85
CA VAL A 261 -0.67 -14.45 5.40
C VAL A 261 -1.47 -15.05 6.55
N SER A 262 -1.55 -14.34 7.68
CA SER A 262 -2.43 -14.67 8.80
C SER A 262 -3.88 -14.84 8.33
N ALA A 263 -4.56 -15.87 8.81
CA ALA A 263 -5.99 -16.05 8.49
C ALA A 263 -6.82 -14.87 8.99
N TRP A 264 -6.41 -14.20 10.07
CA TRP A 264 -7.06 -12.97 10.52
C TRP A 264 -6.99 -11.88 9.44
N ALA A 265 -5.81 -11.65 8.87
CA ALA A 265 -5.63 -10.69 7.77
C ALA A 265 -6.41 -11.11 6.52
N GLY A 266 -6.33 -12.39 6.15
CA GLY A 266 -7.05 -12.90 4.99
C GLY A 266 -8.57 -12.71 5.09
N VAL A 267 -9.16 -12.97 6.26
CA VAL A 267 -10.59 -12.69 6.51
C VAL A 267 -10.86 -11.19 6.55
N HIS A 268 -9.95 -10.40 7.16
CA HIS A 268 -10.07 -8.94 7.24
C HIS A 268 -10.20 -8.30 5.85
N TYR A 269 -9.44 -8.75 4.84
CA TYR A 269 -9.56 -8.25 3.48
C TYR A 269 -11.01 -8.27 2.97
N PHE A 270 -11.71 -9.40 3.16
CA PHE A 270 -13.06 -9.59 2.65
C PHE A 270 -14.17 -9.09 3.58
N ALA A 271 -13.92 -8.98 4.87
CA ALA A 271 -14.97 -8.71 5.86
C ALA A 271 -14.96 -7.29 6.43
N SER A 272 -13.87 -6.55 6.27
CA SER A 272 -13.72 -5.25 6.92
C SER A 272 -14.24 -4.07 6.09
N ARG A 273 -14.28 -4.18 4.75
CA ARG A 273 -14.74 -3.12 3.85
C ARG A 273 -16.28 -3.06 3.87
N ARG A 274 -16.82 -2.10 4.61
CA ARG A 274 -18.27 -1.94 4.89
C ARG A 274 -18.72 -0.50 4.67
N GLY A 275 -17.91 0.31 4.01
CA GLY A 275 -18.24 1.67 3.67
C GLY A 275 -19.49 1.73 2.80
N VAL A 276 -20.24 2.81 2.93
CA VAL A 276 -21.44 3.07 2.14
C VAL A 276 -21.44 4.51 1.67
N ALA A 277 -22.11 4.77 0.57
CA ALA A 277 -22.40 6.12 0.10
C ALA A 277 -23.88 6.22 -0.32
N ALA A 278 -24.39 7.44 -0.39
CA ALA A 278 -25.73 7.67 -0.91
C ALA A 278 -25.76 7.66 -2.45
N ASN A 279 -24.60 7.86 -3.08
CA ASN A 279 -24.45 8.04 -4.53
C ASN A 279 -23.39 7.10 -5.17
N ALA A 280 -23.08 5.97 -4.53
CA ALA A 280 -22.22 4.94 -5.08
C ALA A 280 -22.65 3.56 -4.60
N ASP A 281 -22.26 2.52 -5.34
CA ASP A 281 -22.42 1.13 -4.92
C ASP A 281 -21.52 0.80 -3.72
N PRO A 282 -21.87 -0.19 -2.88
CA PRO A 282 -21.15 -0.46 -1.63
C PRO A 282 -19.68 -0.88 -1.81
N ASP A 283 -19.33 -1.45 -2.96
CA ASP A 283 -18.00 -1.90 -3.34
C ASP A 283 -17.20 -0.86 -4.15
N ALA A 284 -17.82 0.26 -4.55
CA ALA A 284 -17.13 1.33 -5.24
C ALA A 284 -15.97 1.91 -4.43
N VAL A 285 -14.97 2.42 -5.13
CA VAL A 285 -13.79 3.04 -4.54
C VAL A 285 -13.68 4.51 -4.95
N LEU A 286 -12.96 5.28 -4.13
CA LEU A 286 -12.52 6.63 -4.48
C LEU A 286 -11.16 6.53 -5.17
N THR A 287 -11.03 7.15 -6.34
CA THR A 287 -9.79 7.10 -7.12
C THR A 287 -9.54 8.40 -7.88
N TRP A 288 -8.27 8.62 -8.21
CA TRP A 288 -7.75 9.80 -8.91
C TRP A 288 -6.66 9.37 -9.89
N PRO A 289 -6.38 10.13 -10.94
CA PRO A 289 -5.23 9.86 -11.80
C PRO A 289 -3.90 9.75 -11.02
N GLU A 290 -3.74 10.53 -9.95
CA GLU A 290 -2.59 10.46 -9.04
C GLU A 290 -2.66 9.28 -8.06
N GLY A 291 -3.73 8.51 -8.04
CA GLY A 291 -4.04 7.60 -6.94
C GLY A 291 -4.11 8.37 -5.61
N ASN A 292 -3.71 7.75 -4.50
CA ASN A 292 -3.69 8.42 -3.19
C ASN A 292 -2.70 9.61 -3.11
N GLY A 293 -1.90 9.82 -4.16
CA GLY A 293 -1.09 11.03 -4.35
C GLY A 293 -1.91 12.33 -4.37
N TYR A 294 -3.18 12.24 -4.81
CA TYR A 294 -4.13 13.35 -4.75
C TYR A 294 -4.36 13.82 -3.30
N LEU A 295 -4.64 12.89 -2.38
CA LEU A 295 -4.89 13.20 -0.98
C LEU A 295 -3.64 13.78 -0.30
N VAL A 296 -2.49 13.07 -0.39
CA VAL A 296 -1.25 13.52 0.25
C VAL A 296 -0.73 14.83 -0.34
N GLY A 297 -0.96 15.08 -1.63
CA GLY A 297 -0.61 16.33 -2.28
C GLY A 297 -1.40 17.52 -1.71
N ARG A 298 -2.70 17.36 -1.47
CA ARG A 298 -3.55 18.40 -0.85
C ARG A 298 -3.21 18.61 0.62
N MET A 299 -2.94 17.53 1.36
CA MET A 299 -2.46 17.64 2.75
C MET A 299 -1.13 18.40 2.81
N ALA A 300 -0.16 18.04 1.97
CA ALA A 300 1.13 18.73 1.92
C ALA A 300 1.01 20.20 1.50
N ALA A 301 0.11 20.53 0.59
CA ALA A 301 -0.11 21.91 0.15
C ALA A 301 -0.59 22.80 1.32
N ARG A 302 -1.54 22.33 2.13
CA ARG A 302 -2.03 23.04 3.34
C ARG A 302 -0.92 23.19 4.38
N LEU A 303 -0.09 22.17 4.54
CA LEU A 303 0.94 22.09 5.58
C LEU A 303 2.30 22.65 5.15
N LYS A 304 2.42 23.23 3.96
CA LYS A 304 3.68 23.60 3.30
C LYS A 304 4.66 24.36 4.20
N ALA A 305 4.17 25.25 5.05
CA ALA A 305 5.02 26.05 5.93
C ALA A 305 5.72 25.22 7.03
N ASN A 306 5.17 24.05 7.37
CA ASN A 306 5.68 23.18 8.42
C ASN A 306 6.52 22.02 7.87
N LEU A 307 6.61 21.85 6.54
CA LEU A 307 7.32 20.74 5.91
C LEU A 307 8.76 21.08 5.61
N THR A 308 9.68 20.18 5.92
CA THR A 308 11.10 20.28 5.56
C THR A 308 11.57 18.95 4.96
N CYS A 309 11.69 18.90 3.64
CA CYS A 309 12.22 17.76 2.89
C CYS A 309 13.75 17.78 2.82
N GLY A 310 14.35 16.63 2.50
CA GLY A 310 15.81 16.48 2.44
C GLY A 310 16.46 16.46 3.83
N ARG A 311 15.74 16.08 4.88
CA ARG A 311 16.26 15.93 6.25
C ARG A 311 16.43 14.45 6.60
N ILE A 312 17.67 13.97 6.61
CA ILE A 312 18.00 12.61 7.01
C ILE A 312 18.12 12.56 8.52
N VAL A 313 17.02 12.29 9.21
CA VAL A 313 17.03 12.06 10.66
C VAL A 313 17.72 10.72 10.94
N HIS A 314 18.75 10.73 11.76
CA HIS A 314 19.55 9.53 12.06
C HIS A 314 19.58 9.18 13.56
N ARG A 315 19.09 10.05 14.43
CA ARG A 315 18.97 9.79 15.87
C ARG A 315 17.81 10.60 16.45
N VAL A 316 16.99 9.95 17.27
CA VAL A 316 15.93 10.56 18.08
C VAL A 316 16.04 10.00 19.49
N ALA A 317 16.26 10.85 20.48
CA ALA A 317 16.46 10.40 21.85
C ALA A 317 15.86 11.39 22.86
N PRO A 318 15.34 10.92 24.01
CA PRO A 318 14.95 11.80 25.11
C PRO A 318 16.13 12.69 25.53
N SER A 319 15.86 13.95 25.87
CA SER A 319 16.85 14.92 26.33
C SER A 319 16.21 15.93 27.28
N GLY A 320 16.54 15.85 28.57
CA GLY A 320 15.86 16.64 29.59
C GLY A 320 14.38 16.30 29.68
N GLN A 321 13.52 17.31 29.52
CA GLN A 321 12.06 17.12 29.50
C GLN A 321 11.50 16.92 28.08
N GLY A 322 12.35 16.99 27.05
CA GLY A 322 11.95 16.89 25.65
C GLY A 322 12.75 15.84 24.87
N VAL A 323 12.92 16.10 23.57
CA VAL A 323 13.55 15.20 22.61
C VAL A 323 14.64 15.93 21.84
N ARG A 324 15.80 15.29 21.71
CA ARG A 324 16.86 15.67 20.78
C ARG A 324 16.76 14.84 19.51
N ILE A 325 16.82 15.49 18.37
CA ILE A 325 16.80 14.89 17.05
C ILE A 325 18.03 15.32 16.29
N ASP A 326 18.89 14.37 15.92
CA ASP A 326 20.06 14.66 15.10
C ASP A 326 19.75 14.29 13.64
N CYS A 327 19.97 15.22 12.72
CA CYS A 327 19.73 15.00 11.30
C CYS A 327 20.82 15.64 10.44
N VAL A 328 20.82 15.27 9.17
CA VAL A 328 21.69 15.86 8.14
C VAL A 328 20.84 16.43 7.02
N ASP A 329 21.16 17.63 6.59
CA ASP A 329 20.64 18.19 5.35
C ASP A 329 21.22 17.43 4.16
N ALA A 330 20.35 16.80 3.36
CA ALA A 330 20.76 15.96 2.25
C ALA A 330 21.47 16.71 1.11
N THR A 331 21.22 18.02 0.99
CA THR A 331 21.79 18.88 -0.06
C THR A 331 23.16 19.38 0.33
N THR A 332 23.30 19.89 1.55
CA THR A 332 24.55 20.54 2.02
C THR A 332 25.48 19.56 2.74
N GLY A 333 24.96 18.43 3.20
CA GLY A 333 25.71 17.47 4.02
C GLY A 333 25.93 17.91 5.47
N LYS A 334 25.40 19.06 5.90
CA LYS A 334 25.62 19.64 7.24
C LYS A 334 24.76 18.95 8.29
N GLY A 335 25.36 18.72 9.47
CA GLY A 335 24.67 18.22 10.64
C GLY A 335 23.80 19.31 11.29
N ILE A 336 22.61 18.92 11.72
CA ILE A 336 21.63 19.80 12.39
C ILE A 336 21.09 19.06 13.61
N MET A 337 21.03 19.73 14.74
CA MET A 337 20.32 19.26 15.94
C MET A 337 18.99 19.97 16.04
N ILE A 338 17.93 19.24 16.33
CA ILE A 338 16.59 19.77 16.59
C ILE A 338 16.23 19.46 18.03
N GLU A 339 15.84 20.49 18.78
CA GLU A 339 15.28 20.37 20.10
C GLU A 339 13.76 20.50 20.03
N ALA A 340 13.02 19.53 20.59
CA ALA A 340 11.57 19.53 20.61
C ALA A 340 11.04 19.14 22.00
N GLU A 341 9.82 19.59 22.37
CA GLU A 341 9.14 19.14 23.58
C GLU A 341 8.61 17.71 23.40
N ALA A 342 8.18 17.35 22.19
CA ALA A 342 7.74 16.00 21.84
C ALA A 342 8.15 15.64 20.40
N ALA A 343 8.28 14.33 20.12
CA ALA A 343 8.54 13.82 18.77
C ALA A 343 7.52 12.74 18.38
N ILE A 344 7.00 12.81 17.13
CA ILE A 344 6.17 11.79 16.51
C ILE A 344 7.02 11.10 15.44
N LEU A 345 7.30 9.81 15.64
CA LEU A 345 8.08 9.00 14.70
C LEU A 345 7.10 8.29 13.75
N ALA A 346 6.95 8.84 12.55
CA ALA A 346 6.04 8.39 11.51
C ALA A 346 6.78 7.69 10.36
N THR A 347 7.86 6.98 10.69
CA THR A 347 8.66 6.18 9.78
C THR A 347 8.31 4.69 9.90
N PRO A 348 8.57 3.87 8.87
CA PRO A 348 8.45 2.43 8.99
C PRO A 348 9.20 1.90 10.22
N HIS A 349 8.65 0.89 10.88
CA HIS A 349 9.18 0.41 12.15
C HIS A 349 10.66 0.04 12.10
N PHE A 350 11.13 -0.58 11.00
CA PHE A 350 12.55 -0.90 10.81
C PHE A 350 13.45 0.34 10.71
N VAL A 351 12.91 1.50 10.30
CA VAL A 351 13.63 2.78 10.30
C VAL A 351 13.63 3.36 11.70
N THR A 352 12.47 3.40 12.36
CA THR A 352 12.32 3.87 13.75
C THR A 352 13.30 3.14 14.67
N ALA A 353 13.39 1.81 14.55
CA ALA A 353 14.31 0.99 15.35
C ALA A 353 15.81 1.32 15.13
N ARG A 354 16.16 1.96 14.02
CA ARG A 354 17.55 2.38 13.74
C ARG A 354 17.88 3.76 14.26
N ILE A 355 16.89 4.64 14.33
CA ILE A 355 17.11 6.05 14.72
C ILE A 355 16.87 6.28 16.21
N VAL A 356 16.17 5.37 16.89
CA VAL A 356 16.01 5.41 18.35
C VAL A 356 17.20 4.66 18.99
N PRO A 357 17.94 5.27 19.94
CA PRO A 357 19.02 4.61 20.66
C PRO A 357 18.52 3.36 21.40
N ASP A 358 19.43 2.41 21.60
CA ASP A 358 19.16 1.11 22.24
C ASP A 358 18.21 0.20 21.43
N GLY A 359 17.76 0.70 20.26
CA GLY A 359 16.96 -0.05 19.30
C GLY A 359 15.53 -0.32 19.77
N MET A 360 14.75 -0.87 18.84
CA MET A 360 13.43 -1.46 19.13
C MET A 360 13.42 -2.87 18.54
N ASP A 361 12.67 -3.78 19.13
CA ASP A 361 12.53 -5.11 18.57
C ASP A 361 11.78 -5.03 17.22
N THR A 362 12.41 -5.53 16.17
CA THR A 362 11.84 -5.61 14.82
C THR A 362 11.40 -7.02 14.45
N LYS A 363 11.46 -7.97 15.39
CA LYS A 363 11.04 -9.34 15.15
C LYS A 363 9.57 -9.39 14.75
N GLY A 364 9.29 -10.12 13.69
CA GLY A 364 7.95 -10.23 13.12
C GLY A 364 7.58 -9.11 12.14
N PHE A 365 8.36 -8.02 12.06
CA PHE A 365 8.13 -6.97 11.07
C PHE A 365 8.93 -7.28 9.79
N ASP A 366 8.32 -7.93 8.83
CA ASP A 366 8.88 -8.14 7.49
C ASP A 366 8.06 -7.38 6.43
N TYR A 367 8.66 -7.15 5.27
CA TYR A 367 8.09 -6.25 4.26
C TYR A 367 8.17 -6.84 2.87
N ALA A 368 7.07 -6.78 2.15
CA ALA A 368 6.97 -7.21 0.76
C ALA A 368 7.57 -6.15 -0.19
N PRO A 369 8.48 -6.53 -1.10
CA PRO A 369 8.95 -5.65 -2.17
C PRO A 369 8.00 -5.68 -3.37
N TRP A 370 7.88 -4.52 -4.06
CA TRP A 370 6.99 -4.33 -5.19
C TRP A 370 7.66 -3.60 -6.34
N ILE A 371 7.25 -3.95 -7.57
CA ILE A 371 7.49 -3.17 -8.78
C ILE A 371 6.18 -2.53 -9.21
N VAL A 372 6.22 -1.24 -9.48
CA VAL A 372 5.13 -0.47 -10.10
C VAL A 372 5.66 0.12 -11.40
N ALA A 373 4.86 0.16 -12.45
CA ALA A 373 5.26 0.79 -13.69
C ALA A 373 4.17 1.67 -14.28
N ALA A 374 4.56 2.88 -14.69
CA ALA A 374 3.71 3.74 -15.51
C ALA A 374 4.01 3.47 -16.97
N VAL A 375 3.07 2.83 -17.68
CA VAL A 375 3.19 2.47 -19.08
C VAL A 375 2.37 3.41 -19.93
N THR A 376 3.03 4.31 -20.66
CA THR A 376 2.37 5.23 -21.58
C THR A 376 2.10 4.53 -22.91
N VAL A 377 0.84 4.52 -23.32
CA VAL A 377 0.39 3.95 -24.59
C VAL A 377 -0.33 5.02 -25.41
N ASP A 378 -0.20 4.96 -26.75
CA ASP A 378 -0.82 5.92 -27.66
C ASP A 378 -2.31 5.65 -27.93
N ARG A 379 -2.79 4.49 -27.53
CA ARG A 379 -4.20 4.09 -27.53
C ARG A 379 -4.48 3.18 -26.35
N PRO A 380 -5.65 3.29 -25.74
CA PRO A 380 -6.02 2.40 -24.63
C PRO A 380 -6.26 0.97 -25.13
N PRO A 381 -6.02 -0.06 -24.28
CA PRO A 381 -6.29 -1.45 -24.61
C PRO A 381 -7.79 -1.67 -24.83
N ALA A 382 -8.15 -2.41 -25.87
CA ALA A 382 -9.56 -2.75 -26.19
C ALA A 382 -9.97 -4.07 -25.53
N GLY A 383 -9.30 -5.17 -25.91
CA GLY A 383 -9.64 -6.51 -25.42
C GLY A 383 -10.89 -7.12 -26.09
N ARG A 384 -11.12 -8.43 -25.86
CA ARG A 384 -12.28 -9.17 -26.33
C ARG A 384 -13.16 -9.60 -25.15
N GLY A 385 -14.46 -9.42 -25.25
CA GLY A 385 -15.44 -9.79 -24.23
C GLY A 385 -15.99 -8.56 -23.53
N PHE A 386 -15.74 -8.42 -22.24
CA PHE A 386 -16.19 -7.27 -21.46
C PHE A 386 -15.37 -6.02 -21.84
N GLU A 387 -15.99 -4.86 -21.77
CA GLU A 387 -15.34 -3.58 -22.07
C GLU A 387 -14.21 -3.24 -21.10
N ARG A 388 -13.39 -2.24 -21.46
CA ARG A 388 -12.27 -1.80 -20.62
C ARG A 388 -12.78 -1.25 -19.31
N ALA A 389 -12.25 -1.78 -18.20
CA ALA A 389 -12.52 -1.32 -16.86
C ALA A 389 -11.38 -0.40 -16.34
N TRP A 390 -11.60 0.20 -15.19
CA TRP A 390 -10.55 0.88 -14.44
C TRP A 390 -9.46 -0.12 -14.04
N ASP A 391 -9.80 -1.21 -13.35
CA ASP A 391 -8.88 -2.30 -13.00
C ASP A 391 -8.99 -3.49 -13.96
N ASN A 392 -7.86 -4.00 -14.42
CA ASN A 392 -7.76 -5.01 -15.48
C ASN A 392 -6.78 -6.11 -15.08
N VAL A 393 -7.30 -7.23 -14.63
CA VAL A 393 -6.54 -8.36 -14.08
C VAL A 393 -6.49 -9.53 -15.05
N SER A 394 -5.40 -10.25 -15.11
CA SER A 394 -5.29 -11.52 -15.85
C SER A 394 -5.11 -12.68 -14.88
N TRP A 395 -5.99 -13.67 -14.97
CA TRP A 395 -5.96 -14.86 -14.11
C TRP A 395 -4.64 -15.63 -14.12
N THR A 396 -3.95 -15.62 -15.24
CA THR A 396 -2.71 -16.38 -15.45
C THR A 396 -1.46 -15.55 -15.37
N SER A 397 -1.57 -14.22 -15.22
CA SER A 397 -0.40 -13.37 -15.10
C SER A 397 0.28 -13.52 -13.73
N ARG A 398 1.60 -13.29 -13.71
CA ARG A 398 2.37 -13.09 -12.50
C ARG A 398 2.09 -11.74 -11.86
N SER A 399 1.72 -10.72 -12.67
CA SER A 399 1.35 -9.40 -12.18
C SER A 399 -0.05 -9.39 -11.56
N LEU A 400 -0.42 -8.29 -10.92
CA LEU A 400 -1.80 -8.01 -10.51
C LEU A 400 -2.58 -7.29 -11.62
N GLY A 401 -2.00 -7.13 -12.81
CA GLY A 401 -2.62 -6.41 -13.89
C GLY A 401 -2.27 -4.92 -13.87
N TYR A 402 -3.23 -4.09 -14.28
CA TYR A 402 -3.03 -2.65 -14.40
C TYR A 402 -4.34 -1.88 -14.20
N VAL A 403 -4.22 -0.67 -13.65
CA VAL A 403 -5.30 0.31 -13.68
C VAL A 403 -5.08 1.31 -14.82
N VAL A 404 -6.17 1.88 -15.33
CA VAL A 404 -6.16 2.89 -16.40
C VAL A 404 -6.26 4.27 -15.77
N ASP A 405 -5.15 5.01 -15.74
CA ASP A 405 -5.06 6.28 -15.00
C ASP A 405 -5.94 7.40 -15.59
N THR A 406 -6.35 7.28 -16.86
CA THR A 406 -7.29 8.21 -17.51
C THR A 406 -8.73 7.72 -17.49
N HIS A 407 -9.07 6.69 -16.72
CA HIS A 407 -10.42 6.11 -16.71
C HIS A 407 -11.49 7.12 -16.31
N GLN A 408 -11.17 8.00 -15.36
CA GLN A 408 -12.05 9.10 -14.89
C GLN A 408 -12.08 10.32 -15.84
N SER A 409 -11.35 10.30 -16.98
CA SER A 409 -11.32 11.42 -17.92
C SER A 409 -12.68 11.61 -18.59
N LEU A 410 -13.09 12.86 -18.72
CA LEU A 410 -14.30 13.25 -19.45
C LEU A 410 -14.07 13.38 -20.97
N ASP A 411 -12.87 13.07 -21.45
CA ASP A 411 -12.54 13.10 -22.88
C ASP A 411 -13.31 12.02 -23.63
N ARG A 412 -14.07 12.44 -24.65
CA ARG A 412 -14.93 11.56 -25.45
C ARG A 412 -14.16 10.54 -26.29
N VAL A 413 -12.91 10.82 -26.61
CA VAL A 413 -12.03 9.95 -27.40
C VAL A 413 -10.65 9.93 -26.74
N PRO A 414 -10.38 9.01 -25.83
CA PRO A 414 -9.05 8.85 -25.26
C PRO A 414 -8.07 8.45 -26.38
N GLN A 415 -7.10 9.31 -26.69
CA GLN A 415 -6.07 8.99 -27.72
C GLN A 415 -4.89 8.26 -27.11
N ALA A 416 -4.41 8.74 -25.98
CA ALA A 416 -3.31 8.13 -25.24
C ALA A 416 -3.73 7.95 -23.78
N THR A 417 -3.12 6.99 -23.09
CA THR A 417 -3.33 6.75 -21.66
C THR A 417 -2.05 6.32 -20.97
N VAL A 418 -2.08 6.32 -19.65
CA VAL A 418 -1.08 5.66 -18.81
C VAL A 418 -1.74 4.46 -18.15
N LEU A 419 -1.06 3.33 -18.17
CA LEU A 419 -1.44 2.11 -17.46
C LEU A 419 -0.51 1.96 -16.27
N SER A 420 -1.03 2.01 -15.07
CA SER A 420 -0.28 1.70 -13.85
C SER A 420 -0.31 0.20 -13.62
N TRP A 421 0.83 -0.45 -13.86
CA TRP A 421 1.02 -1.89 -13.75
C TRP A 421 1.68 -2.25 -12.42
N TYR A 422 1.25 -3.38 -11.80
CA TYR A 422 1.65 -3.76 -10.44
C TYR A 422 2.15 -5.20 -10.35
N LEU A 423 3.28 -5.39 -9.63
CA LEU A 423 3.84 -6.71 -9.35
C LEU A 423 4.42 -6.78 -7.92
N PRO A 424 3.75 -7.49 -6.99
CA PRO A 424 4.40 -7.93 -5.76
C PRO A 424 5.40 -9.05 -6.06
N LEU A 425 6.61 -8.95 -5.53
CA LEU A 425 7.62 -9.99 -5.65
C LEU A 425 7.43 -11.04 -4.55
N SER A 426 6.26 -11.71 -4.55
CA SER A 426 5.80 -12.62 -3.49
C SER A 426 6.23 -14.07 -3.67
N ASP A 427 6.80 -14.44 -4.82
CA ASP A 427 7.18 -15.80 -5.19
C ASP A 427 8.60 -16.20 -4.75
N MET A 428 9.25 -15.35 -3.97
CA MET A 428 10.57 -15.61 -3.36
C MET A 428 10.69 -14.93 -1.99
N PRO A 429 11.67 -15.31 -1.17
CA PRO A 429 11.91 -14.64 0.11
C PRO A 429 12.15 -13.13 -0.09
N PRO A 430 11.58 -12.25 0.75
CA PRO A 430 11.66 -10.79 0.57
C PRO A 430 13.07 -10.23 0.45
N ALA A 431 14.05 -10.82 1.14
CA ALA A 431 15.44 -10.40 1.05
C ALA A 431 16.05 -10.69 -0.34
N ASP A 432 15.69 -11.82 -0.95
CA ASP A 432 16.13 -12.22 -2.28
C ASP A 432 15.47 -11.35 -3.34
N ALA A 433 14.17 -11.13 -3.20
CA ALA A 433 13.40 -10.24 -4.05
C ALA A 433 13.96 -8.80 -4.06
N ARG A 434 14.37 -8.28 -2.88
CA ARG A 434 15.03 -6.97 -2.79
C ARG A 434 16.40 -6.96 -3.49
N ARG A 435 17.18 -8.04 -3.39
CA ARG A 435 18.47 -8.15 -4.11
C ARG A 435 18.27 -8.17 -5.62
N GLU A 436 17.34 -8.99 -6.10
CA GLU A 436 16.98 -9.03 -7.53
C GLU A 436 16.51 -7.66 -8.00
N MET A 437 15.56 -7.06 -7.30
CA MET A 437 15.00 -5.75 -7.62
C MET A 437 16.07 -4.65 -7.75
N LEU A 438 17.11 -4.67 -6.92
CA LEU A 438 18.17 -3.68 -6.94
C LEU A 438 19.25 -3.98 -8.00
N SER A 439 19.46 -5.26 -8.34
CA SER A 439 20.49 -5.69 -9.29
C SER A 439 20.06 -5.60 -10.76
N GLN A 440 18.75 -5.71 -11.04
CA GLN A 440 18.25 -5.75 -12.40
C GLN A 440 18.19 -4.35 -13.04
N PRO A 441 18.64 -4.21 -14.30
CA PRO A 441 18.58 -2.96 -15.04
C PRO A 441 17.18 -2.64 -15.54
N LEU A 442 16.95 -1.41 -16.03
CA LEU A 442 15.67 -0.94 -16.54
C LEU A 442 15.09 -1.85 -17.62
N ASN A 443 15.89 -2.25 -18.61
CA ASN A 443 15.44 -3.06 -19.73
C ASN A 443 14.93 -4.45 -19.32
N TYR A 444 15.45 -5.04 -18.24
CA TYR A 444 14.92 -6.28 -17.68
C TYR A 444 13.44 -6.11 -17.29
N TRP A 445 13.14 -5.08 -16.53
CA TRP A 445 11.78 -4.78 -16.09
C TRP A 445 10.88 -4.37 -17.25
N GLN A 446 11.39 -3.55 -18.18
CA GLN A 446 10.63 -3.13 -19.37
C GLN A 446 10.22 -4.32 -20.23
N THR A 447 11.10 -5.30 -20.41
CA THR A 447 10.80 -6.51 -21.16
C THR A 447 9.70 -7.33 -20.48
N MET A 448 9.84 -7.55 -19.16
CA MET A 448 8.82 -8.28 -18.37
C MET A 448 7.44 -7.61 -18.45
N ILE A 449 7.39 -6.29 -18.24
CA ILE A 449 6.14 -5.52 -18.25
C ILE A 449 5.51 -5.52 -19.64
N ARG A 450 6.30 -5.28 -20.69
CA ARG A 450 5.85 -5.31 -22.08
C ARG A 450 5.25 -6.68 -22.43
N ASP A 451 5.96 -7.75 -22.12
CA ASP A 451 5.56 -9.11 -22.50
C ASP A 451 4.28 -9.53 -21.77
N ASP A 452 4.14 -9.19 -20.48
CA ASP A 452 2.92 -9.41 -19.72
C ASP A 452 1.73 -8.62 -20.29
N LEU A 453 1.92 -7.34 -20.61
CA LEU A 453 0.88 -6.51 -21.22
C LEU A 453 0.49 -7.00 -22.62
N LEU A 454 1.43 -7.46 -23.43
CA LEU A 454 1.14 -7.98 -24.78
C LEU A 454 0.49 -9.37 -24.73
N GLN A 455 0.75 -10.16 -23.70
CA GLN A 455 0.05 -11.43 -23.50
C GLN A 455 -1.42 -11.20 -23.14
N THR A 456 -1.70 -10.20 -22.31
CA THR A 456 -3.06 -9.87 -21.87
C THR A 456 -3.82 -9.00 -22.87
N ASN A 457 -3.12 -8.11 -23.56
CA ASN A 457 -3.66 -7.14 -24.53
C ASN A 457 -2.82 -7.13 -25.81
N PRO A 458 -2.99 -8.10 -26.72
CA PRO A 458 -2.20 -8.18 -27.97
C PRO A 458 -2.35 -6.95 -28.89
N ASP A 459 -3.44 -6.21 -28.75
CA ASP A 459 -3.74 -4.97 -29.48
C ASP A 459 -2.81 -3.80 -29.06
N LEU A 460 -2.11 -3.91 -27.92
CA LEU A 460 -1.08 -2.94 -27.54
C LEU A 460 0.24 -3.09 -28.31
N LYS A 461 0.37 -4.10 -29.19
CA LYS A 461 1.56 -4.24 -30.02
C LYS A 461 1.79 -2.97 -30.86
N GLY A 462 2.98 -2.39 -30.72
CA GLY A 462 3.35 -1.12 -31.37
C GLY A 462 2.65 0.12 -30.78
N ALA A 463 1.96 0.02 -29.64
CA ALA A 463 1.31 1.15 -28.96
C ALA A 463 2.08 1.65 -27.73
N ILE A 464 2.96 0.84 -27.15
CA ILE A 464 3.73 1.21 -25.96
C ILE A 464 4.79 2.24 -26.37
N ARG A 465 4.76 3.42 -25.73
CA ARG A 465 5.66 4.55 -26.03
C ARG A 465 6.71 4.77 -24.96
N ARG A 466 6.41 4.40 -23.71
CA ARG A 466 7.29 4.64 -22.56
C ARG A 466 6.95 3.68 -21.43
N ILE A 467 7.95 3.19 -20.70
CA ILE A 467 7.77 2.40 -19.49
C ILE A 467 8.69 2.99 -18.40
N ASP A 468 8.10 3.68 -17.45
CA ASP A 468 8.78 4.17 -16.24
C ASP A 468 8.56 3.17 -15.10
N VAL A 469 9.63 2.66 -14.53
CA VAL A 469 9.60 1.63 -13.50
C VAL A 469 9.93 2.24 -12.14
N TRP A 470 9.14 1.91 -11.12
CA TRP A 470 9.34 2.33 -9.75
C TRP A 470 9.48 1.11 -8.82
N ARG A 471 10.48 1.16 -7.93
CA ARG A 471 10.85 0.05 -7.05
C ARG A 471 10.58 0.40 -5.59
N TRP A 472 9.82 -0.45 -4.92
CA TRP A 472 9.58 -0.36 -3.48
C TRP A 472 10.20 -1.56 -2.77
N GLY A 473 11.32 -1.40 -2.06
CA GLY A 473 11.99 -2.50 -1.36
C GLY A 473 11.26 -2.95 -0.09
N HIS A 474 10.50 -2.06 0.52
CA HIS A 474 9.74 -2.28 1.74
C HIS A 474 8.35 -1.62 1.57
N ALA A 475 7.58 -2.10 0.59
CA ALA A 475 6.32 -1.48 0.20
C ALA A 475 5.24 -1.68 1.25
N MET A 476 5.06 -2.90 1.72
CA MET A 476 3.94 -3.28 2.58
C MET A 476 4.41 -4.18 3.70
N ILE A 477 3.89 -3.96 4.91
CA ILE A 477 4.07 -4.89 6.02
C ILE A 477 3.42 -6.24 5.68
N ARG A 478 4.08 -7.34 6.03
CA ARG A 478 3.58 -8.70 5.84
C ARG A 478 2.88 -9.17 7.11
N PRO A 479 1.55 -9.34 7.10
CA PRO A 479 0.81 -9.81 8.27
C PRO A 479 0.91 -11.34 8.39
N GLU A 480 2.07 -11.85 8.79
CA GLU A 480 2.30 -13.28 8.98
C GLU A 480 1.53 -13.83 10.18
N PRO A 481 1.30 -15.16 10.28
CA PRO A 481 0.65 -15.76 11.43
C PRO A 481 1.34 -15.38 12.75
N GLY A 482 0.53 -14.90 13.72
CA GLY A 482 1.00 -14.44 15.03
C GLY A 482 1.39 -12.95 15.06
N PHE A 483 1.33 -12.23 13.96
CA PHE A 483 1.74 -10.82 13.93
C PHE A 483 0.82 -9.89 14.72
N PHE A 484 -0.51 -10.09 14.62
CA PHE A 484 -1.46 -9.12 15.17
C PHE A 484 -1.54 -9.15 16.71
N TRP A 485 -1.48 -10.35 17.31
CA TRP A 485 -1.87 -10.54 18.72
C TRP A 485 -0.77 -11.18 19.58
N SER A 486 0.47 -11.25 19.09
CA SER A 486 1.61 -11.77 19.88
C SER A 486 2.19 -10.77 20.91
N GLY A 487 1.72 -9.53 20.90
CA GLY A 487 2.23 -8.46 21.75
C GLY A 487 3.35 -7.62 21.15
N ALA A 488 4.08 -8.12 20.14
CA ALA A 488 5.20 -7.39 19.52
C ALA A 488 4.73 -6.10 18.82
N ARG A 489 3.62 -6.19 18.08
CA ARG A 489 3.01 -5.05 17.39
C ARG A 489 2.50 -4.01 18.39
N GLU A 490 1.79 -4.43 19.44
CA GLU A 490 1.30 -3.54 20.50
C GLU A 490 2.45 -2.86 21.24
N ALA A 491 3.52 -3.60 21.56
CA ALA A 491 4.72 -3.05 22.19
C ALA A 491 5.39 -2.00 21.31
N ALA A 492 5.49 -2.24 20.00
CA ALA A 492 6.05 -1.27 19.05
C ALA A 492 5.18 -0.01 18.90
N ALA A 493 3.87 -0.13 19.09
CA ALA A 493 2.91 0.99 19.03
C ALA A 493 2.78 1.77 20.34
N ALA A 494 3.28 1.23 21.45
CA ALA A 494 3.11 1.84 22.76
C ALA A 494 3.87 3.18 22.86
N PRO A 495 3.20 4.29 23.24
CA PRO A 495 3.88 5.58 23.42
C PRO A 495 4.96 5.50 24.49
N GLN A 496 6.07 6.18 24.25
CA GLN A 496 7.16 6.37 25.20
C GLN A 496 7.43 7.88 25.38
N PRO A 497 6.53 8.60 26.07
CA PRO A 497 6.65 10.05 26.16
C PRO A 497 8.04 10.49 26.61
N PRO A 498 8.60 11.53 25.96
CA PRO A 498 7.99 12.43 24.98
C PRO A 498 8.05 11.96 23.51
N MET A 499 8.22 10.65 23.24
CA MET A 499 8.22 10.07 21.90
C MET A 499 6.93 9.27 21.65
N PHE A 500 6.33 9.45 20.45
CA PHE A 500 5.09 8.83 20.01
C PHE A 500 5.30 8.18 18.64
N TYR A 501 4.68 7.02 18.40
CA TYR A 501 4.93 6.21 17.21
C TYR A 501 3.72 6.19 16.29
N ALA A 502 3.94 6.42 15.00
CA ALA A 502 2.90 6.51 13.99
C ALA A 502 3.36 5.86 12.69
N HIS A 503 2.72 4.81 12.26
CA HIS A 503 2.89 4.18 10.94
C HIS A 503 1.87 3.07 10.77
N SER A 504 1.47 2.75 9.53
CA SER A 504 0.57 1.62 9.23
C SER A 504 1.14 0.26 9.66
N ASP A 505 2.46 0.10 9.75
CA ASP A 505 3.12 -1.10 10.28
C ASP A 505 2.61 -1.46 11.68
N LEU A 506 2.33 -0.44 12.51
CA LEU A 506 1.83 -0.59 13.88
C LEU A 506 0.37 -1.08 13.93
N SER A 507 -0.30 -1.07 12.79
CA SER A 507 -1.59 -1.73 12.57
C SER A 507 -1.44 -3.10 11.89
N GLY A 508 -0.33 -3.36 11.19
CA GLY A 508 -0.09 -4.58 10.44
C GLY A 508 -0.76 -4.62 9.07
N LEU A 509 -1.32 -3.51 8.63
CA LEU A 509 -2.06 -3.36 7.37
C LEU A 509 -1.59 -2.07 6.68
N SER A 510 -1.11 -2.19 5.44
CA SER A 510 -0.56 -1.06 4.68
C SER A 510 -1.64 -0.24 3.98
N LEU A 511 -2.69 0.15 4.72
CA LEU A 511 -3.82 0.93 4.23
C LEU A 511 -3.66 2.42 4.56
N PHE A 512 -4.26 3.29 3.74
CA PHE A 512 -4.29 4.73 3.97
C PHE A 512 -4.96 5.06 5.32
N GLU A 513 -6.10 4.42 5.60
CA GLU A 513 -6.89 4.61 6.80
C GLU A 513 -6.12 4.23 8.07
N GLU A 514 -5.33 3.16 8.00
CA GLU A 514 -4.47 2.73 9.12
C GLU A 514 -3.35 3.73 9.38
N ALA A 515 -2.69 4.20 8.33
CA ALA A 515 -1.66 5.21 8.43
C ALA A 515 -2.23 6.54 8.98
N HIS A 516 -3.42 6.94 8.50
CA HIS A 516 -4.13 8.12 8.98
C HIS A 516 -4.51 7.99 10.46
N TYR A 517 -5.08 6.85 10.86
CA TYR A 517 -5.45 6.58 12.25
C TYR A 517 -4.23 6.66 13.17
N ARG A 518 -3.12 5.98 12.82
CA ARG A 518 -1.90 5.97 13.64
C ARG A 518 -1.27 7.36 13.73
N GLY A 519 -1.25 8.11 12.63
CA GLY A 519 -0.75 9.49 12.62
C GLY A 519 -1.57 10.41 13.52
N THR A 520 -2.88 10.38 13.38
CA THR A 520 -3.81 11.19 14.17
C THR A 520 -3.73 10.82 15.66
N ARG A 521 -3.71 9.51 16.00
CA ARG A 521 -3.57 9.03 17.37
C ARG A 521 -2.28 9.55 18.02
N ALA A 522 -1.14 9.43 17.34
CA ALA A 522 0.14 9.90 17.87
C ALA A 522 0.14 11.43 18.08
N ALA A 523 -0.55 12.19 17.24
CA ALA A 523 -0.71 13.63 17.44
C ALA A 523 -1.60 13.95 18.65
N GLU A 524 -2.71 13.25 18.83
CA GLU A 524 -3.59 13.40 20.01
C GLU A 524 -2.85 13.02 21.30
N ASP A 525 -2.08 11.93 21.30
CA ASP A 525 -1.26 11.51 22.44
C ASP A 525 -0.18 12.54 22.78
N ALA A 526 0.49 13.13 21.77
CA ALA A 526 1.47 14.19 21.96
C ALA A 526 0.83 15.47 22.50
N MET A 527 -0.33 15.87 22.00
CA MET A 527 -1.10 17.01 22.53
C MET A 527 -1.54 16.78 23.97
N THR A 528 -2.00 15.59 24.30
CA THR A 528 -2.37 15.21 25.69
C THR A 528 -1.16 15.31 26.61
N HIS A 529 0.00 14.79 26.21
CA HIS A 529 1.26 14.85 26.97
C HIS A 529 1.70 16.30 27.24
N LEU A 530 1.55 17.18 26.26
CA LEU A 530 1.92 18.59 26.36
C LEU A 530 0.81 19.48 26.94
N ALA A 531 -0.27 18.88 27.44
CA ALA A 531 -1.46 19.59 27.97
C ALA A 531 -2.04 20.62 26.98
N ILE A 532 -2.01 20.31 25.68
CA ILE A 532 -2.62 21.11 24.61
C ILE A 532 -4.09 20.70 24.50
N PRO A 533 -5.05 21.64 24.69
CA PRO A 533 -6.47 21.34 24.53
C PRO A 533 -6.79 20.91 23.09
N HIS A 534 -7.50 19.79 22.96
CA HIS A 534 -7.98 19.29 21.69
C HIS A 534 -9.21 18.40 21.88
N SER A 535 -9.94 18.16 20.80
CA SER A 535 -11.02 17.17 20.76
C SER A 535 -10.58 16.02 19.87
N SER A 536 -10.75 14.77 20.33
CA SER A 536 -10.40 13.62 19.51
C SER A 536 -11.27 13.56 18.25
N VAL A 537 -10.65 13.35 17.11
CA VAL A 537 -11.33 13.08 15.85
C VAL A 537 -11.48 11.58 15.57
N LEU A 538 -10.95 10.75 16.47
CA LEU A 538 -11.01 9.29 16.40
C LEU A 538 -12.09 8.70 17.32
N ALA A 539 -12.67 9.51 18.21
CA ALA A 539 -13.67 9.11 19.20
C ALA A 539 -15.09 9.00 18.62
#